data_79a682d9979b49b1ab054bce362c7dd4
#
_entry.id   79a682d9979b49b1ab054bce362c7dd4
#
_cell.length_a   1.000
_cell.length_b   1.000
_cell.length_c   1.000
_cell.angle_alpha   90.00
_cell.angle_beta   90.00
_cell.angle_gamma   90.00
#
_symmetry.space_group_name_H-M   'P 1'
#
loop_
_entity.id
_entity.type
_entity.pdbx_description
1 polymer ?
#
loop_
_entity_poly.entity_id
_entity_poly.type
_entity_poly.pdbx_seq_one_letter_code
_entity_poly.pdbx_strand_id
1 'polypeptide(L)'
;MITILFLKESFKMGGVRVNCVSCGLIDTKMNSTLSSEDLSAVTDEIPMGRMGKPDDIADAVLFLAGSSAAYITGQVLRVDGGWI
;
A
#
# COMPACT_ATOMS: atom_id res chain seq x y z
N MET A 1 5.20 -7.86 4.05
CA MET A 1 4.08 -7.12 3.48
C MET A 1 3.11 -6.71 4.57
N ILE A 2 2.70 -5.47 4.59
CA ILE A 2 1.77 -4.94 5.59
C ILE A 2 0.43 -4.69 4.91
N THR A 3 -0.65 -5.11 5.57
CA THR A 3 -2.01 -4.90 5.07
C THR A 3 -2.69 -3.83 5.91
N ILE A 4 -3.20 -2.80 5.27
CA ILE A 4 -3.94 -1.72 5.92
C ILE A 4 -5.38 -1.77 5.46
N LEU A 5 -6.32 -1.81 6.42
CA LEU A 5 -7.75 -1.85 6.18
C LEU A 5 -8.35 -0.52 6.60
N PHE A 6 -9.21 0.05 5.76
CA PHE A 6 -9.92 1.26 6.15
C PHE A 6 -11.32 1.27 5.58
N LEU A 7 -12.18 2.07 6.23
CA LEU A 7 -13.61 2.12 5.98
C LEU A 7 -14.03 3.50 5.56
N LYS A 8 -14.99 3.55 4.64
CA LYS A 8 -15.63 4.81 4.25
C LYS A 8 -17.10 4.57 4.00
N GLU A 9 -17.93 5.53 4.41
CA GLU A 9 -19.37 5.44 4.25
C GLU A 9 -19.80 5.38 2.79
N SER A 10 -20.84 4.60 2.52
CA SER A 10 -21.57 4.55 1.27
C SER A 10 -23.07 4.47 1.58
N PHE A 11 -23.92 4.39 0.59
CA PHE A 11 -25.36 4.51 0.80
C PHE A 11 -26.08 3.21 1.13
N LYS A 12 -25.61 2.09 0.61
CA LYS A 12 -26.19 0.78 0.86
C LYS A 12 -25.24 -0.04 1.69
N MET A 13 -25.65 -1.19 2.15
CA MET A 13 -24.82 -2.06 2.98
C MET A 13 -24.37 -1.40 4.28
N GLY A 14 -25.24 -0.61 4.89
CA GLY A 14 -24.89 0.11 6.11
C GLY A 14 -24.05 1.35 5.85
N GLY A 15 -23.85 1.70 4.60
CA GLY A 15 -23.13 2.91 4.24
C GLY A 15 -21.61 2.83 4.31
N VAL A 16 -21.02 1.63 4.22
CA VAL A 16 -19.58 1.46 4.42
C VAL A 16 -18.94 0.77 3.23
N ARG A 17 -17.83 1.34 2.74
CA ARG A 17 -16.91 0.68 1.81
C ARG A 17 -15.70 0.17 2.59
N VAL A 18 -15.22 -1.01 2.24
CA VAL A 18 -14.06 -1.62 2.88
C VAL A 18 -13.08 -2.03 1.79
N ASN A 19 -11.88 -1.51 1.84
CA ASN A 19 -10.78 -1.87 0.96
C ASN A 19 -9.52 -2.12 1.77
N CYS A 20 -8.57 -2.78 1.15
CA CYS A 20 -7.30 -3.14 1.77
C CYS A 20 -6.15 -2.58 0.93
N VAL A 21 -5.14 -2.03 1.58
CA VAL A 21 -3.88 -1.66 0.93
C VAL A 21 -2.82 -2.65 1.38
N SER A 22 -2.21 -3.34 0.43
CA SER A 22 -1.15 -4.30 0.70
C SER A 22 0.17 -3.68 0.29
N CYS A 23 1.04 -3.43 1.27
CA CYS A 23 2.31 -2.72 1.07
C CYS A 23 3.42 -3.71 0.75
N GLY A 24 4.30 -3.30 -0.16
CA GLY A 24 5.55 -4.00 -0.40
C GLY A 24 6.64 -3.56 0.59
N LEU A 25 7.88 -3.50 0.11
CA LEU A 25 9.00 -3.03 0.93
C LEU A 25 8.98 -1.50 0.98
N ILE A 26 8.77 -0.96 2.17
CA ILE A 26 8.66 0.48 2.40
C ILE A 26 9.83 0.94 3.26
N ASP A 27 10.42 2.07 2.89
CA ASP A 27 11.52 2.68 3.61
C ASP A 27 11.04 3.26 4.95
N THR A 28 11.15 2.47 5.99
CA THR A 28 10.73 2.81 7.34
C THR A 28 11.83 2.42 8.33
N LYS A 29 11.67 2.81 9.58
CA LYS A 29 12.59 2.42 10.65
C LYS A 29 12.69 0.91 10.84
N MET A 30 11.68 0.15 10.46
CA MET A 30 11.68 -1.31 10.55
C MET A 30 12.75 -1.93 9.65
N ASN A 31 13.13 -1.24 8.58
CA ASN A 31 14.12 -1.71 7.62
C ASN A 31 15.54 -1.21 7.93
N SER A 32 15.70 -0.41 8.97
CA SER A 32 17.01 0.19 9.31
C SER A 32 18.03 -0.84 9.80
N THR A 33 17.59 -2.05 10.17
CA THR A 33 18.47 -3.14 10.62
C THR A 33 19.03 -3.95 9.45
N LEU A 34 18.52 -3.77 8.25
CA LEU A 34 19.02 -4.48 7.08
C LEU A 34 20.35 -3.87 6.62
N SER A 35 21.27 -4.71 6.19
CA SER A 35 22.54 -4.25 5.62
C SER A 35 22.29 -3.60 4.25
N SER A 36 23.23 -2.76 3.80
CA SER A 36 23.14 -2.17 2.47
C SER A 36 23.16 -3.22 1.37
N GLU A 37 23.85 -4.32 1.57
CA GLU A 37 23.87 -5.44 0.61
C GLU A 37 22.50 -6.11 0.54
N ASP A 38 21.86 -6.37 1.68
CA ASP A 38 20.54 -6.98 1.72
C ASP A 38 19.49 -6.07 1.08
N LEU A 39 19.55 -4.77 1.37
CA LEU A 39 18.64 -3.80 0.76
C LEU A 39 18.83 -3.74 -0.77
N SER A 40 20.07 -3.75 -1.23
CA SER A 40 20.37 -3.72 -2.66
C SER A 40 19.84 -4.97 -3.36
N ALA A 41 20.03 -6.14 -2.75
CA ALA A 41 19.57 -7.42 -3.31
C ALA A 41 18.05 -7.44 -3.44
N VAL A 42 17.31 -6.98 -2.43
CA VAL A 42 15.85 -6.94 -2.46
C VAL A 42 15.37 -5.89 -3.45
N THR A 43 16.00 -4.72 -3.47
CA THR A 43 15.63 -3.62 -4.37
C THR A 43 15.78 -4.04 -5.84
N ASP A 44 16.79 -4.84 -6.15
CA ASP A 44 17.00 -5.34 -7.50
C ASP A 44 15.87 -6.25 -7.97
N GLU A 45 15.14 -6.89 -7.05
CA GLU A 45 13.99 -7.73 -7.38
C GLU A 45 12.71 -6.92 -7.62
N ILE A 46 12.69 -5.65 -7.23
CA ILE A 46 11.51 -4.80 -7.39
C ILE A 46 11.53 -4.19 -8.79
N PRO A 47 10.49 -4.45 -9.61
CA PRO A 47 10.46 -3.93 -10.99
C PRO A 47 10.66 -2.41 -11.10
N MET A 48 10.11 -1.62 -10.15
CA MET A 48 10.34 -0.18 -10.14
C MET A 48 11.72 0.23 -9.65
N GLY A 49 12.51 -0.70 -9.15
CA GLY A 49 13.91 -0.48 -8.81
C GLY A 49 14.16 0.29 -7.51
N ARG A 50 13.15 0.44 -6.67
CA ARG A 50 13.30 1.14 -5.40
C ARG A 50 12.29 0.67 -4.37
N MET A 51 12.61 0.88 -3.10
CA MET A 51 11.63 0.76 -2.02
C MET A 51 10.57 1.84 -2.18
N GLY A 52 9.36 1.56 -1.69
CA GLY A 52 8.35 2.58 -1.56
C GLY A 52 8.69 3.54 -0.42
N LYS A 53 8.06 4.70 -0.43
CA LYS A 53 8.11 5.68 0.66
C LYS A 53 6.77 5.64 1.40
N PRO A 54 6.74 6.07 2.67
CA PRO A 54 5.47 6.19 3.39
C PRO A 54 4.42 6.97 2.62
N ASP A 55 4.81 8.02 1.88
CA ASP A 55 3.88 8.81 1.08
C ASP A 55 3.25 8.00 -0.05
N ASP A 56 3.93 7.01 -0.61
CA ASP A 56 3.36 6.14 -1.64
C ASP A 56 2.15 5.38 -1.08
N ILE A 57 2.22 4.97 0.17
CA ILE A 57 1.12 4.27 0.84
C ILE A 57 0.03 5.27 1.24
N ALA A 58 0.41 6.42 1.78
CA ALA A 58 -0.55 7.44 2.19
C ALA A 58 -1.40 7.91 1.01
N ASP A 59 -0.80 8.11 -0.16
CA ASP A 59 -1.51 8.52 -1.36
C ASP A 59 -2.53 7.46 -1.81
N ALA A 60 -2.19 6.19 -1.73
CA ALA A 60 -3.09 5.10 -2.05
C ALA A 60 -4.27 5.05 -1.07
N VAL A 61 -3.99 5.22 0.22
CA VAL A 61 -5.04 5.25 1.26
C VAL A 61 -5.98 6.44 1.03
N LEU A 62 -5.43 7.62 0.77
CA LEU A 62 -6.24 8.81 0.50
C LEU A 62 -7.11 8.64 -0.74
N PHE A 63 -6.59 8.03 -1.78
CA PHE A 63 -7.39 7.73 -2.98
C PHE A 63 -8.58 6.84 -2.65
N LEU A 64 -8.34 5.72 -1.97
CA LEU A 64 -9.40 4.78 -1.64
C LEU A 64 -10.40 5.35 -0.63
N ALA A 65 -9.98 6.23 0.25
CA ALA A 65 -10.86 6.89 1.21
C ALA A 65 -11.66 8.03 0.59
N GLY A 66 -11.25 8.52 -0.57
CA GLY A 66 -11.84 9.70 -1.20
C GLY A 66 -13.02 9.40 -2.10
N SER A 67 -13.65 10.47 -2.58
CA SER A 67 -14.81 10.40 -3.48
C SER A 67 -14.46 9.81 -4.85
N SER A 68 -13.20 9.89 -5.27
CA SER A 68 -12.74 9.28 -6.52
C SER A 68 -12.85 7.76 -6.50
N ALA A 69 -12.92 7.14 -5.33
CA ALA A 69 -13.08 5.70 -5.15
C ALA A 69 -14.50 5.32 -4.71
N ALA A 70 -15.50 6.15 -5.02
CA ALA A 70 -16.87 5.98 -4.52
C ALA A 70 -17.52 4.65 -4.95
N TYR A 71 -17.08 4.07 -6.04
CA TYR A 71 -17.63 2.82 -6.56
C TYR A 71 -16.67 1.63 -6.34
N ILE A 72 -15.69 1.77 -5.44
CA ILE A 72 -14.68 0.75 -5.15
C ILE A 72 -14.89 0.23 -3.73
N THR A 73 -15.14 -1.06 -3.60
CA THR A 73 -15.22 -1.75 -2.30
C THR A 73 -14.80 -3.21 -2.48
N GLY A 74 -14.33 -3.83 -1.42
CA GLY A 74 -13.94 -5.23 -1.43
C GLY A 74 -12.64 -5.50 -2.17
N GLN A 75 -11.82 -4.50 -2.41
CA GLN A 75 -10.60 -4.64 -3.21
C GLN A 75 -9.36 -4.65 -2.35
N VAL A 76 -8.33 -5.33 -2.86
CA VAL A 76 -6.97 -5.28 -2.31
C VAL A 76 -6.11 -4.54 -3.33
N LEU A 77 -5.63 -3.37 -2.97
CA LEU A 77 -4.72 -2.59 -3.79
C LEU A 77 -3.30 -2.85 -3.32
N ARG A 78 -2.50 -3.45 -4.18
CA ARG A 78 -1.09 -3.70 -3.90
C ARG A 78 -0.27 -2.47 -4.28
N VAL A 79 0.54 -2.01 -3.33
CA VAL A 79 1.43 -0.85 -3.52
C VAL A 79 2.84 -1.33 -3.21
N ASP A 80 3.49 -1.91 -4.21
CA ASP A 80 4.71 -2.69 -4.02
C ASP A 80 5.75 -2.53 -5.14
N GLY A 81 5.57 -1.55 -6.02
CA GLY A 81 6.48 -1.34 -7.14
C GLY A 81 6.52 -2.49 -8.14
N GLY A 82 5.52 -3.37 -8.12
CA GLY A 82 5.46 -4.55 -8.96
C GLY A 82 6.16 -5.78 -8.38
N TRP A 83 6.62 -5.70 -7.15
CA TRP A 83 7.31 -6.81 -6.48
C TRP A 83 6.31 -7.87 -6.05
N ILE A 84 6.48 -9.03 -6.63
CA ILE A 84 5.60 -10.17 -6.40
C ILE A 84 6.22 -11.15 -5.41
#